data_8f7fdf71f600a5a998a8f03cb850b8e8
#
_entry.id   8f7fdf71f600a5a998a8f03cb850b8e8
#
_cell.length_a   1.000
_cell.length_b   1.000
_cell.length_c   1.000
_cell.angle_alpha   90.00
_cell.angle_beta   90.00
_cell.angle_gamma   90.00
#
_symmetry.space_group_name_H-M   'P 1'
#
loop_
_entity.id
_entity.type
_entity.pdbx_description
1 polymer ?
#
loop_
_entity_poly.entity_id
_entity_poly.type
_entity_poly.pdbx_seq_one_letter_code
_entity_poly.pdbx_strand_id
1 'polypeptide(L)'
;ETDSDFYGAVIEDAIQQAHEMGASIQCMAVTDDISYDCKSTSSSAALDESIYNGGNCDRLVVVSAGNIETTEIDASDYIESCKANVIKSPAQAWNALTVGAYTEKTVVTDDRYKPLAAPGGISPMSRTSWSWRNGLNKPEIVMEGGNVANHPVLQTTTTPNLSLISTSADLAESLEPFYATSAATALAVRMAAKIKTVNPDLSLLSVRGMMVHSARWT
;
A
#
# COMPACT_ATOMS: atom_id res chain seq x y z
N GLU A 1 9.15 -27.95 -0.58
CA GLU A 1 8.50 -26.78 -1.24
C GLU A 1 7.61 -26.14 -0.21
N THR A 2 7.94 -24.94 0.20
CA THR A 2 7.12 -24.20 1.16
C THR A 2 6.08 -23.39 0.37
N ASP A 3 4.90 -23.12 0.95
CA ASP A 3 3.86 -22.30 0.32
C ASP A 3 4.39 -20.96 -0.27
N SER A 4 5.52 -20.45 0.26
CA SER A 4 6.15 -19.22 -0.22
C SER A 4 6.72 -19.30 -1.65
N ASP A 5 7.14 -20.47 -2.11
CA ASP A 5 7.72 -20.63 -3.46
C ASP A 5 6.61 -20.61 -4.53
N PHE A 6 5.42 -21.09 -4.18
CA PHE A 6 4.24 -21.03 -5.04
C PHE A 6 3.79 -19.59 -5.29
N TYR A 7 3.78 -18.75 -4.27
CA TYR A 7 3.40 -17.34 -4.41
C TYR A 7 4.38 -16.55 -5.29
N GLY A 8 5.67 -16.83 -5.24
CA GLY A 8 6.66 -16.21 -6.10
C GLY A 8 6.37 -16.42 -7.58
N ALA A 9 6.14 -17.67 -8.00
CA ALA A 9 5.85 -18.02 -9.39
C ALA A 9 4.52 -17.40 -9.88
N VAL A 10 3.49 -17.38 -9.03
CA VAL A 10 2.20 -16.74 -9.39
C VAL A 10 2.34 -15.23 -9.58
N ILE A 11 3.17 -14.57 -8.76
CA ILE A 11 3.45 -13.14 -8.91
C ILE A 11 4.18 -12.86 -10.22
N GLU A 12 5.22 -13.64 -10.54
CA GLU A 12 5.96 -13.51 -11.80
C GLU A 12 5.04 -13.66 -13.01
N ASP A 13 4.24 -14.73 -13.04
CA ASP A 13 3.30 -15.01 -14.12
C ASP A 13 2.28 -13.87 -14.28
N ALA A 14 1.71 -13.37 -13.19
CA ALA A 14 0.72 -12.30 -13.23
C ALA A 14 1.33 -10.98 -13.77
N ILE A 15 2.54 -10.63 -13.34
CA ILE A 15 3.26 -9.44 -13.79
C ILE A 15 3.62 -9.58 -15.27
N GLN A 16 4.10 -10.75 -15.68
CA GLN A 16 4.48 -11.02 -17.05
C GLN A 16 3.25 -10.97 -17.99
N GLN A 17 2.15 -11.63 -17.63
CA GLN A 17 0.93 -11.58 -18.41
C GLN A 17 0.38 -10.17 -18.55
N ALA A 18 0.36 -9.38 -17.45
CA ALA A 18 -0.06 -7.99 -17.50
C ALA A 18 0.83 -7.16 -18.44
N HIS A 19 2.15 -7.39 -18.42
CA HIS A 19 3.08 -6.73 -19.31
C HIS A 19 2.85 -7.09 -20.78
N GLU A 20 2.65 -8.37 -21.10
CA GLU A 20 2.33 -8.86 -22.46
C GLU A 20 1.03 -8.26 -22.98
N MET A 21 0.08 -7.96 -22.12
CA MET A 21 -1.15 -7.22 -22.43
C MET A 21 -0.94 -5.70 -22.59
N GLY A 22 0.30 -5.21 -22.46
CA GLY A 22 0.66 -3.80 -22.59
C GLY A 22 0.60 -2.96 -21.32
N ALA A 23 0.40 -3.58 -20.15
CA ALA A 23 0.38 -2.87 -18.88
C ALA A 23 1.81 -2.64 -18.35
N SER A 24 2.35 -1.45 -18.56
CA SER A 24 3.67 -1.05 -18.06
C SER A 24 3.64 -0.48 -16.63
N ILE A 25 2.48 -0.06 -16.12
CA ILE A 25 2.27 0.37 -14.73
C ILE A 25 1.23 -0.58 -14.13
N GLN A 26 1.62 -1.28 -13.07
CA GLN A 26 0.81 -2.34 -12.48
C GLN A 26 0.52 -2.05 -11.00
N CYS A 27 -0.71 -2.33 -10.57
CA CYS A 27 -1.17 -2.19 -9.20
C CYS A 27 -1.19 -3.55 -8.52
N MET A 28 -0.41 -3.71 -7.46
CA MET A 28 -0.43 -4.91 -6.63
C MET A 28 -0.91 -4.56 -5.22
N ALA A 29 -2.22 -4.58 -5.02
CA ALA A 29 -2.83 -4.32 -3.71
C ALA A 29 -3.03 -5.62 -2.91
N VAL A 30 -2.10 -6.56 -3.05
CA VAL A 30 -2.09 -7.88 -2.41
C VAL A 30 -0.78 -8.07 -1.68
N THR A 31 -0.86 -8.58 -0.45
CA THR A 31 0.30 -9.02 0.34
C THR A 31 -0.02 -10.38 0.95
N ASP A 32 1.00 -11.19 1.19
CA ASP A 32 0.87 -12.41 1.98
C ASP A 32 0.92 -12.09 3.49
N ASP A 33 0.69 -13.08 4.33
CA ASP A 33 0.76 -12.92 5.79
C ASP A 33 2.18 -13.04 6.35
N ILE A 34 3.18 -13.17 5.47
CA ILE A 34 4.58 -13.33 5.86
C ILE A 34 5.21 -11.95 5.98
N SER A 35 5.79 -11.68 7.14
CA SER A 35 6.68 -10.53 7.36
C SER A 35 7.99 -11.03 7.96
N TYR A 36 9.09 -10.68 7.31
CA TYR A 36 10.43 -10.97 7.84
C TYR A 36 11.15 -9.66 8.11
N ASP A 37 11.84 -9.61 9.24
CA ASP A 37 12.63 -8.46 9.65
C ASP A 37 13.77 -8.20 8.63
N CYS A 38 13.64 -7.19 7.81
CA CYS A 38 14.61 -6.73 6.80
C CYS A 38 15.06 -7.76 5.76
N LYS A 39 14.41 -8.91 5.65
CA LYS A 39 14.84 -9.97 4.73
C LYS A 39 13.94 -10.04 3.50
N SER A 40 14.55 -10.24 2.35
CA SER A 40 13.81 -10.59 1.14
C SER A 40 13.15 -11.95 1.31
N THR A 41 11.90 -12.05 0.88
CA THR A 41 11.18 -13.31 0.69
C THR A 41 11.39 -13.79 -0.74
N SER A 42 11.06 -15.05 -1.04
CA SER A 42 11.04 -15.55 -2.41
C SER A 42 10.14 -14.70 -3.31
N SER A 43 8.96 -14.32 -2.81
CA SER A 43 8.01 -13.46 -3.53
C SER A 43 8.55 -12.06 -3.80
N SER A 44 9.26 -11.44 -2.85
CA SER A 44 9.86 -10.11 -3.07
C SER A 44 11.06 -10.16 -4.01
N ALA A 45 11.84 -11.24 -3.99
CA ALA A 45 12.95 -11.45 -4.91
C ALA A 45 12.44 -11.69 -6.35
N ALA A 46 11.41 -12.52 -6.50
CA ALA A 46 10.73 -12.76 -7.78
C ALA A 46 10.16 -11.45 -8.36
N LEU A 47 9.55 -10.63 -7.52
CA LEU A 47 9.05 -9.31 -7.90
C LEU A 47 10.21 -8.38 -8.37
N ASP A 48 11.32 -8.38 -7.65
CA ASP A 48 12.49 -7.59 -8.01
C ASP A 48 13.08 -8.02 -9.37
N GLU A 49 13.17 -9.33 -9.64
CA GLU A 49 13.64 -9.87 -10.90
C GLU A 49 12.69 -9.53 -12.05
N SER A 50 11.38 -9.69 -11.84
CA SER A 50 10.37 -9.34 -12.83
C SER A 50 10.40 -7.85 -13.21
N ILE A 51 10.63 -6.95 -12.24
CA ILE A 51 10.74 -5.51 -12.50
C ILE A 51 12.05 -5.18 -13.21
N TYR A 52 13.17 -5.82 -12.81
CA TYR A 52 14.47 -5.62 -13.42
C TYR A 52 14.48 -6.07 -14.88
N ASN A 53 13.83 -7.19 -15.21
CA ASN A 53 13.65 -7.74 -16.55
C ASN A 53 14.92 -7.70 -17.40
N GLY A 54 16.02 -8.28 -16.88
CA GLY A 54 17.31 -8.32 -17.57
C GLY A 54 17.92 -6.95 -17.85
N GLY A 55 17.54 -5.91 -17.11
CA GLY A 55 18.03 -4.54 -17.25
C GLY A 55 17.14 -3.62 -18.09
N ASN A 56 16.04 -4.12 -18.67
CA ASN A 56 15.11 -3.30 -19.44
C ASN A 56 14.33 -2.30 -18.56
N CYS A 57 14.00 -2.68 -17.32
CA CYS A 57 13.27 -1.85 -16.36
C CYS A 57 12.00 -1.21 -16.96
N ASP A 58 11.28 -1.97 -17.78
CA ASP A 58 10.19 -1.53 -18.64
C ASP A 58 8.81 -1.59 -17.96
N ARG A 59 8.79 -1.85 -16.67
CA ARG A 59 7.57 -1.92 -15.87
C ARG A 59 7.75 -1.25 -14.50
N LEU A 60 6.67 -0.66 -13.99
CA LEU A 60 6.57 -0.11 -12.65
C LEU A 60 5.48 -0.87 -11.90
N VAL A 61 5.86 -1.64 -10.91
CA VAL A 61 4.92 -2.30 -10.00
C VAL A 61 4.81 -1.50 -8.72
N VAL A 62 3.59 -1.11 -8.37
CA VAL A 62 3.25 -0.34 -7.17
C VAL A 62 2.54 -1.28 -6.21
N VAL A 63 3.12 -1.46 -5.02
CA VAL A 63 2.71 -2.49 -4.06
C VAL A 63 2.20 -1.86 -2.78
N SER A 64 1.14 -2.41 -2.19
CA SER A 64 0.64 -1.99 -0.88
C SER A 64 1.58 -2.46 0.24
N ALA A 65 1.76 -1.62 1.27
CA ALA A 65 2.60 -1.94 2.42
C ALA A 65 2.06 -3.10 3.30
N GLY A 66 0.80 -3.44 3.11
CA GLY A 66 0.04 -4.34 3.96
C GLY A 66 -0.73 -3.58 5.05
N ASN A 67 -1.74 -4.23 5.60
CA ASN A 67 -2.68 -3.62 6.53
C ASN A 67 -2.49 -4.17 7.95
N ILE A 68 -2.80 -3.31 8.93
CA ILE A 68 -3.01 -3.68 10.33
C ILE A 68 -4.52 -3.85 10.50
N GLU A 69 -4.93 -4.99 11.01
CA GLU A 69 -6.35 -5.24 11.28
C GLU A 69 -6.84 -4.34 12.42
N THR A 70 -8.10 -3.89 12.34
CA THR A 70 -8.64 -2.97 13.35
C THR A 70 -8.55 -3.53 14.76
N THR A 71 -8.65 -4.85 14.92
CA THR A 71 -8.51 -5.57 16.19
C THR A 71 -7.09 -5.58 16.76
N GLU A 72 -6.08 -5.28 15.94
CA GLU A 72 -4.66 -5.20 16.33
C GLU A 72 -4.21 -3.78 16.66
N ILE A 73 -5.07 -2.78 16.43
CA ILE A 73 -4.76 -1.37 16.67
C ILE A 73 -5.08 -1.00 18.11
N ASP A 74 -4.07 -0.57 18.86
CA ASP A 74 -4.27 0.06 20.16
C ASP A 74 -4.77 1.49 19.96
N ALA A 75 -6.03 1.73 20.32
CA ALA A 75 -6.64 3.05 20.21
C ALA A 75 -5.98 4.12 21.10
N SER A 76 -5.26 3.73 22.15
CA SER A 76 -4.55 4.66 23.03
C SER A 76 -3.18 5.08 22.47
N ASP A 77 -2.56 4.22 21.65
CA ASP A 77 -1.28 4.50 20.97
C ASP A 77 -1.18 3.76 19.63
N TYR A 78 -1.97 4.20 18.65
CA TYR A 78 -1.97 3.60 17.33
C TYR A 78 -0.62 3.76 16.60
N ILE A 79 0.19 4.77 16.98
CA ILE A 79 1.52 4.96 16.41
C ILE A 79 2.45 3.80 16.75
N GLU A 80 2.42 3.32 18.00
CA GLU A 80 3.19 2.14 18.39
C GLU A 80 2.67 0.88 17.67
N SER A 81 1.36 0.78 17.42
CA SER A 81 0.82 -0.30 16.57
C SER A 81 1.40 -0.24 15.16
N CYS A 82 1.50 0.95 14.53
CA CYS A 82 2.13 1.11 13.21
C CYS A 82 3.63 0.77 13.22
N LYS A 83 4.36 1.10 14.29
CA LYS A 83 5.79 0.79 14.44
C LYS A 83 6.06 -0.70 14.65
N ALA A 84 5.19 -1.37 15.40
CA ALA A 84 5.31 -2.79 15.69
C ALA A 84 4.96 -3.68 14.50
N ASN A 85 4.08 -3.20 13.62
CA ASN A 85 3.59 -3.95 12.47
C ASN A 85 4.42 -3.64 11.22
N VAL A 86 5.34 -4.57 10.90
CA VAL A 86 6.25 -4.43 9.77
C VAL A 86 5.59 -4.72 8.43
N ILE A 87 6.19 -4.19 7.37
CA ILE A 87 5.81 -4.41 5.96
C ILE A 87 5.62 -5.90 5.67
N LYS A 88 4.54 -6.24 4.98
CA LYS A 88 4.26 -7.61 4.52
C LYS A 88 4.91 -7.89 3.16
N SER A 89 5.24 -9.16 2.91
CA SER A 89 5.71 -9.63 1.60
C SER A 89 4.60 -9.47 0.53
N PRO A 90 4.92 -9.10 -0.73
CA PRO A 90 6.26 -8.83 -1.28
C PRO A 90 6.67 -7.35 -1.21
N ALA A 91 6.04 -6.53 -0.37
CA ALA A 91 6.25 -5.08 -0.33
C ALA A 91 7.67 -4.66 0.13
N GLN A 92 8.50 -5.61 0.63
CA GLN A 92 9.93 -5.36 0.87
C GLN A 92 10.79 -5.37 -0.40
N ALA A 93 10.25 -5.66 -1.58
CA ALA A 93 10.98 -5.65 -2.84
C ALA A 93 11.67 -4.30 -3.08
N TRP A 94 12.93 -4.33 -3.57
CA TRP A 94 13.75 -3.14 -3.78
C TRP A 94 13.31 -2.31 -4.98
N ASN A 95 12.91 -2.99 -6.04
CA ASN A 95 12.55 -2.36 -7.30
C ASN A 95 11.08 -1.89 -7.34
N ALA A 96 10.22 -2.46 -6.51
CA ALA A 96 8.83 -2.04 -6.40
C ALA A 96 8.70 -0.69 -5.68
N LEU A 97 7.66 0.07 -6.02
CA LEU A 97 7.24 1.25 -5.26
C LEU A 97 6.22 0.82 -4.21
N THR A 98 6.62 0.81 -2.95
CA THR A 98 5.74 0.43 -1.85
C THR A 98 5.00 1.65 -1.32
N VAL A 99 3.68 1.50 -1.14
CA VAL A 99 2.78 2.58 -0.75
C VAL A 99 2.13 2.27 0.59
N GLY A 100 2.35 3.15 1.56
CA GLY A 100 1.65 3.20 2.82
C GLY A 100 0.43 4.12 2.76
N ALA A 101 -0.24 4.28 3.89
CA ALA A 101 -1.41 5.12 4.00
C ALA A 101 -1.21 6.25 5.01
N TYR A 102 -1.64 7.47 4.64
CA TYR A 102 -1.91 8.58 5.54
C TYR A 102 -3.39 8.95 5.47
N THR A 103 -3.85 9.90 6.25
CA THR A 103 -5.24 10.33 6.19
C THR A 103 -5.44 11.82 6.46
N GLU A 104 -6.34 12.42 5.68
CA GLU A 104 -6.95 13.73 5.94
C GLU A 104 -8.38 13.58 6.50
N LYS A 105 -8.88 12.34 6.62
CA LYS A 105 -10.25 12.06 6.98
C LYS A 105 -10.42 12.01 8.50
N THR A 106 -11.03 13.05 9.05
CA THR A 106 -11.27 13.19 10.48
C THR A 106 -12.69 13.62 10.81
N VAL A 107 -13.53 13.82 9.80
CA VAL A 107 -14.92 14.25 10.00
C VAL A 107 -15.83 13.04 10.11
N VAL A 108 -16.58 12.97 11.19
CA VAL A 108 -17.61 11.95 11.46
C VAL A 108 -18.96 12.61 11.68
N THR A 109 -20.03 11.89 11.38
CA THR A 109 -21.41 12.37 11.60
C THR A 109 -21.99 11.92 12.94
N ASP A 110 -21.39 10.92 13.57
CA ASP A 110 -21.79 10.39 14.87
C ASP A 110 -20.65 10.62 15.87
N ASP A 111 -20.91 11.44 16.88
CA ASP A 111 -19.94 11.86 17.91
C ASP A 111 -19.37 10.71 18.76
N ARG A 112 -19.98 9.53 18.70
CA ARG A 112 -19.45 8.33 19.36
C ARG A 112 -18.18 7.82 18.70
N TYR A 113 -17.99 8.08 17.40
CA TYR A 113 -16.75 7.75 16.70
C TYR A 113 -15.70 8.83 16.95
N LYS A 114 -14.55 8.43 17.46
CA LYS A 114 -13.41 9.30 17.69
C LYS A 114 -12.27 8.90 16.75
N PRO A 115 -12.02 9.66 15.66
CA PRO A 115 -10.92 9.38 14.74
C PRO A 115 -9.59 9.29 15.50
N LEU A 116 -8.75 8.30 15.18
CA LEU A 116 -7.47 8.07 15.86
C LEU A 116 -6.38 8.98 15.30
N ALA A 117 -6.23 9.04 13.98
CA ALA A 117 -5.22 9.88 13.35
C ALA A 117 -5.73 11.32 13.16
N ALA A 118 -4.87 12.29 13.43
CA ALA A 118 -5.08 13.69 13.06
C ALA A 118 -4.93 13.87 11.53
N PRO A 119 -5.42 14.97 10.95
CA PRO A 119 -5.22 15.28 9.54
C PRO A 119 -3.72 15.29 9.19
N GLY A 120 -3.35 14.64 8.08
CA GLY A 120 -1.97 14.46 7.64
C GLY A 120 -1.20 13.36 8.38
N GLY A 121 -1.77 12.77 9.43
CA GLY A 121 -1.12 11.68 10.18
C GLY A 121 -1.12 10.36 9.43
N ILE A 122 -0.20 9.46 9.83
CA ILE A 122 -0.20 8.08 9.31
C ILE A 122 -1.54 7.41 9.60
N SER A 123 -2.10 6.71 8.62
CA SER A 123 -3.31 5.92 8.83
C SER A 123 -3.03 4.78 9.84
N PRO A 124 -3.92 4.57 10.84
CA PRO A 124 -3.74 3.51 11.81
C PRO A 124 -3.64 2.10 11.21
N MET A 125 -4.08 1.93 9.97
CA MET A 125 -4.01 0.67 9.23
C MET A 125 -2.71 0.49 8.44
N SER A 126 -1.81 1.48 8.42
CA SER A 126 -0.59 1.41 7.59
C SER A 126 0.54 0.67 8.30
N ARG A 127 1.09 -0.34 7.63
CA ARG A 127 2.33 -0.98 8.06
C ARG A 127 3.54 -0.15 7.67
N THR A 128 4.64 -0.30 8.40
CA THR A 128 5.88 0.47 8.22
C THR A 128 7.13 -0.43 8.33
N SER A 129 8.29 0.11 7.98
CA SER A 129 9.59 -0.50 8.28
C SER A 129 10.29 0.15 9.48
N TRP A 130 9.56 0.81 10.34
CA TRP A 130 10.13 1.61 11.44
C TRP A 130 11.05 0.81 12.35
N SER A 131 10.68 -0.42 12.68
CA SER A 131 11.48 -1.29 13.54
C SER A 131 12.71 -1.90 12.86
N TRP A 132 12.87 -1.74 11.55
CA TRP A 132 14.02 -2.27 10.83
C TRP A 132 15.26 -1.44 11.14
N ARG A 133 16.30 -2.11 11.66
CA ARG A 133 17.58 -1.45 12.01
C ARG A 133 18.49 -1.26 10.80
N ASN A 134 18.43 -2.21 9.86
CA ASN A 134 19.22 -2.21 8.64
C ASN A 134 18.31 -2.67 7.51
N GLY A 135 18.23 -1.93 6.43
CA GLY A 135 17.40 -2.31 5.29
C GLY A 135 16.78 -1.11 4.60
N LEU A 136 15.74 -1.39 3.84
CA LEU A 136 15.01 -0.38 3.08
C LEU A 136 14.10 0.44 3.99
N ASN A 137 14.01 1.72 3.70
CA ASN A 137 12.94 2.54 4.23
C ASN A 137 11.67 2.28 3.40
N LYS A 138 10.73 1.57 3.99
CA LYS A 138 9.44 1.24 3.40
C LYS A 138 8.29 1.67 4.32
N PRO A 139 7.19 2.17 3.78
CA PRO A 139 6.95 2.49 2.35
C PRO A 139 7.78 3.69 1.88
N GLU A 140 8.01 3.82 0.56
CA GLU A 140 8.70 4.98 -0.01
C GLU A 140 7.80 6.22 -0.07
N ILE A 141 6.51 6.01 -0.26
CA ILE A 141 5.51 7.08 -0.29
C ILE A 141 4.25 6.67 0.45
N VAL A 142 3.44 7.64 0.80
CA VAL A 142 2.09 7.44 1.35
C VAL A 142 1.06 8.16 0.50
N MET A 143 -0.16 7.63 0.44
CA MET A 143 -1.34 8.25 -0.15
C MET A 143 -2.51 8.15 0.82
N GLU A 144 -3.60 8.88 0.56
CA GLU A 144 -4.82 8.79 1.37
C GLU A 144 -5.33 7.35 1.40
N GLY A 145 -5.46 6.79 2.59
CA GLY A 145 -5.96 5.43 2.82
C GLY A 145 -7.10 5.35 3.83
N GLY A 146 -7.59 6.50 4.28
CA GLY A 146 -8.64 6.54 5.30
C GLY A 146 -8.11 6.44 6.73
N ASN A 147 -9.02 6.58 7.66
CA ASN A 147 -8.77 6.60 9.09
C ASN A 147 -9.55 5.51 9.81
N VAL A 148 -9.22 5.29 11.07
CA VAL A 148 -9.92 4.41 12.00
C VAL A 148 -10.44 5.26 13.14
N ALA A 149 -11.57 4.88 13.71
CA ALA A 149 -12.13 5.52 14.88
C ALA A 149 -12.22 4.55 16.06
N ASN A 150 -12.09 5.08 17.26
CA ASN A 150 -12.49 4.40 18.48
C ASN A 150 -13.97 4.67 18.77
N HIS A 151 -14.73 3.62 19.04
CA HIS A 151 -16.15 3.68 19.38
C HIS A 151 -16.39 2.97 20.70
N PRO A 152 -17.24 3.52 21.64
CA PRO A 152 -17.40 2.97 22.99
C PRO A 152 -17.84 1.49 23.06
N VAL A 153 -18.54 1.02 22.03
CA VAL A 153 -19.08 -0.35 21.96
C VAL A 153 -18.33 -1.20 20.93
N LEU A 154 -18.07 -0.63 19.73
CA LEU A 154 -17.44 -1.34 18.63
C LEU A 154 -15.90 -1.35 18.73
N GLN A 155 -15.34 -0.63 19.70
CA GLN A 155 -13.90 -0.41 19.86
C GLN A 155 -13.28 0.21 18.61
N THR A 156 -12.15 -0.29 18.16
CA THR A 156 -11.44 0.21 16.99
C THR A 156 -12.14 -0.28 15.72
N THR A 157 -12.63 0.66 14.92
CA THR A 157 -13.45 0.33 13.75
C THR A 157 -13.29 1.34 12.61
N THR A 158 -13.69 0.96 11.40
CA THR A 158 -13.81 1.84 10.24
C THR A 158 -15.23 2.37 10.10
N THR A 159 -15.38 3.48 9.39
CA THR A 159 -16.68 4.07 9.05
C THR A 159 -16.62 4.70 7.67
N PRO A 160 -17.73 4.73 6.90
CA PRO A 160 -17.76 5.33 5.57
C PRO A 160 -17.23 6.77 5.51
N ASN A 161 -17.48 7.58 6.55
CA ASN A 161 -16.98 8.96 6.61
C ASN A 161 -15.46 9.06 6.65
N LEU A 162 -14.80 8.04 7.19
CA LEU A 162 -13.33 7.97 7.31
C LEU A 162 -12.67 7.13 6.23
N SER A 163 -13.43 6.69 5.21
CA SER A 163 -12.98 5.85 4.11
C SER A 163 -13.01 6.61 2.78
N LEU A 164 -12.30 6.09 1.79
CA LEU A 164 -12.52 6.46 0.39
C LEU A 164 -13.76 5.72 -0.11
N ILE A 165 -14.18 6.02 -1.33
CA ILE A 165 -15.33 5.38 -1.97
C ILE A 165 -14.86 4.76 -3.27
N SER A 166 -15.27 3.53 -3.50
CA SER A 166 -15.04 2.77 -4.73
C SER A 166 -16.33 2.17 -5.25
N THR A 167 -16.27 1.53 -6.40
CA THR A 167 -17.39 0.76 -6.95
C THR A 167 -17.60 -0.51 -6.15
N SER A 168 -18.87 -0.87 -5.90
CA SER A 168 -19.26 -2.11 -5.24
C SER A 168 -19.52 -3.22 -6.25
N ALA A 169 -19.35 -4.46 -5.81
CA ALA A 169 -19.82 -5.64 -6.53
C ALA A 169 -21.33 -5.88 -6.37
N ASP A 170 -21.95 -5.24 -5.38
CA ASP A 170 -23.40 -5.30 -5.19
C ASP A 170 -24.11 -4.34 -6.16
N LEU A 171 -24.96 -4.89 -7.02
CA LEU A 171 -25.73 -4.10 -8.00
C LEU A 171 -26.78 -3.20 -7.35
N ALA A 172 -27.18 -3.46 -6.12
CA ALA A 172 -28.12 -2.64 -5.36
C ALA A 172 -27.43 -1.42 -4.73
N GLU A 173 -26.13 -1.55 -4.40
CA GLU A 173 -25.32 -0.48 -3.84
C GLU A 173 -24.10 -0.25 -4.74
N SER A 174 -24.21 0.70 -5.67
CA SER A 174 -23.17 0.95 -6.69
C SER A 174 -21.82 1.39 -6.12
N LEU A 175 -21.77 1.85 -4.88
CA LEU A 175 -20.57 2.38 -4.21
C LEU A 175 -20.40 1.74 -2.85
N GLU A 176 -19.15 1.49 -2.47
CA GLU A 176 -18.77 0.97 -1.16
C GLU A 176 -17.56 1.69 -0.56
N PRO A 177 -17.40 1.70 0.77
CA PRO A 177 -16.19 2.20 1.42
C PRO A 177 -14.96 1.39 0.99
N PHE A 178 -13.87 2.08 0.68
CA PHE A 178 -12.60 1.50 0.31
C PHE A 178 -11.48 2.20 1.09
N TYR A 179 -10.60 1.45 1.75
CA TYR A 179 -9.64 2.00 2.70
C TYR A 179 -8.32 1.23 2.76
N ALA A 180 -7.45 1.64 3.67
CA ALA A 180 -6.14 1.09 3.97
C ALA A 180 -5.13 1.26 2.83
N THR A 181 -4.03 0.49 2.87
CA THR A 181 -2.93 0.63 1.92
C THR A 181 -3.31 0.21 0.50
N SER A 182 -4.34 -0.62 0.32
CA SER A 182 -4.88 -0.95 -1.01
C SER A 182 -5.46 0.27 -1.71
N ALA A 183 -6.24 1.09 -1.00
CA ALA A 183 -6.79 2.34 -1.52
C ALA A 183 -5.68 3.35 -1.85
N ALA A 184 -4.71 3.50 -0.96
CA ALA A 184 -3.54 4.35 -1.16
C ALA A 184 -2.73 3.92 -2.40
N THR A 185 -2.53 2.61 -2.60
CA THR A 185 -1.82 2.04 -3.76
C THR A 185 -2.52 2.38 -5.07
N ALA A 186 -3.84 2.25 -5.13
CA ALA A 186 -4.61 2.62 -6.32
C ALA A 186 -4.46 4.10 -6.68
N LEU A 187 -4.44 5.00 -5.68
CA LEU A 187 -4.18 6.43 -5.89
C LEU A 187 -2.75 6.69 -6.39
N ALA A 188 -1.76 5.97 -5.88
CA ALA A 188 -0.37 6.07 -6.35
C ALA A 188 -0.23 5.62 -7.81
N VAL A 189 -0.85 4.51 -8.19
CA VAL A 189 -0.90 4.04 -9.59
C VAL A 189 -1.54 5.07 -10.51
N ARG A 190 -2.66 5.67 -10.07
CA ARG A 190 -3.30 6.77 -10.81
C ARG A 190 -2.35 7.96 -11.00
N MET A 191 -1.55 8.31 -9.98
CA MET A 191 -0.55 9.37 -10.08
C MET A 191 0.54 9.00 -11.09
N ALA A 192 1.10 7.79 -11.01
CA ALA A 192 2.11 7.30 -11.95
C ALA A 192 1.61 7.35 -13.40
N ALA A 193 0.38 6.87 -13.63
CA ALA A 193 -0.25 6.90 -14.95
C ALA A 193 -0.43 8.33 -15.49
N LYS A 194 -0.85 9.28 -14.64
CA LYS A 194 -0.95 10.69 -15.00
C LYS A 194 0.40 11.29 -15.40
N ILE A 195 1.47 11.03 -14.63
CA ILE A 195 2.82 11.50 -14.93
C ILE A 195 3.25 10.96 -16.30
N LYS A 196 3.06 9.67 -16.54
CA LYS A 196 3.43 9.01 -17.80
C LYS A 196 2.61 9.52 -18.98
N THR A 197 1.31 9.81 -18.80
CA THR A 197 0.44 10.36 -19.83
C THR A 197 0.87 11.77 -20.25
N VAL A 198 1.26 12.62 -19.29
CA VAL A 198 1.71 13.99 -19.59
C VAL A 198 3.12 14.00 -20.19
N ASN A 199 3.94 13.02 -19.82
CA ASN A 199 5.32 12.90 -20.28
C ASN A 199 5.60 11.48 -20.81
N PRO A 200 5.17 11.16 -22.03
CA PRO A 200 5.25 9.79 -22.58
C PRO A 200 6.68 9.26 -22.72
N ASP A 201 7.65 10.14 -22.87
CA ASP A 201 9.08 9.78 -23.08
C ASP A 201 9.83 9.45 -21.76
N LEU A 202 9.23 9.74 -20.61
CA LEU A 202 9.86 9.39 -19.34
C LEU A 202 9.96 7.86 -19.18
N SER A 203 11.13 7.40 -18.73
CA SER A 203 11.27 6.01 -18.29
C SER A 203 10.42 5.76 -17.03
N LEU A 204 10.03 4.51 -16.79
CA LEU A 204 9.28 4.16 -15.57
C LEU A 204 10.11 4.33 -14.30
N LEU A 205 11.43 4.17 -14.39
CA LEU A 205 12.34 4.53 -13.30
C LEU A 205 12.29 6.04 -13.00
N SER A 206 12.21 6.88 -14.03
CA SER A 206 12.06 8.33 -13.85
C SER A 206 10.71 8.67 -13.21
N VAL A 207 9.63 8.02 -13.62
CA VAL A 207 8.30 8.19 -13.01
C VAL A 207 8.36 7.83 -11.51
N ARG A 208 8.92 6.65 -11.16
CA ARG A 208 9.14 6.25 -9.78
C ARG A 208 9.97 7.27 -9.02
N GLY A 209 11.10 7.68 -9.60
CA GLY A 209 12.00 8.68 -8.99
C GLY A 209 11.31 10.00 -8.72
N MET A 210 10.48 10.50 -9.63
CA MET A 210 9.69 11.73 -9.44
C MET A 210 8.67 11.58 -8.32
N MET A 211 7.98 10.45 -8.22
CA MET A 211 7.02 10.21 -7.15
C MET A 211 7.70 10.21 -5.77
N VAL A 212 8.82 9.50 -5.63
CA VAL A 212 9.58 9.45 -4.38
C VAL A 212 10.19 10.82 -4.05
N HIS A 213 10.76 11.52 -5.04
CA HIS A 213 11.37 12.84 -4.83
C HIS A 213 10.35 13.93 -4.45
N SER A 214 9.11 13.83 -4.96
CA SER A 214 8.05 14.78 -4.63
C SER A 214 7.38 14.51 -3.28
N ALA A 215 7.57 13.35 -2.70
CA ALA A 215 7.04 13.00 -1.39
C ALA A 215 7.62 13.94 -0.30
N ARG A 216 6.79 14.27 0.66
CA ARG A 216 7.16 15.11 1.81
C ARG A 216 6.80 14.39 3.09
N TRP A 217 7.57 14.64 4.13
CA TRP A 217 7.19 14.23 5.48
C TRP A 217 5.96 15.01 5.92
N THR A 218 4.97 14.34 6.48
CA THR A 218 3.74 14.92 7.03
C THR A 218 3.80 14.97 8.54
#